data_c7f7f861776e52a76462211f8d7b820b
#
_entry.id   c7f7f861776e52a76462211f8d7b820b
#
_cell.length_a   1.000
_cell.length_b   1.000
_cell.length_c   1.000
_cell.angle_alpha   90.00
_cell.angle_beta   90.00
_cell.angle_gamma   90.00
#
_symmetry.space_group_name_H-M   'P 1'
#
loop_
_entity.id
_entity.type
_entity.pdbx_description
1 polymer ?
#
loop_
_entity_poly.entity_id
_entity_poly.type
_entity_poly.pdbx_seq_one_letter_code
_entity_poly.pdbx_strand_id
1 'polypeptide(L)' 'MESKLTSVKFLTDLYKKFKGLSIEEEFTLQKLVNRSMDLYCTDIKFQEQIMTYSNLTQSGSRY' A
#
# COMPACT_ATOMS: atom_id res chain seq x y z
N MET A 1 12.69 -9.31 15.48
CA MET A 1 12.62 -9.33 14.00
C MET A 1 13.36 -8.11 13.44
N GLU A 2 14.22 -8.33 12.49
CA GLU A 2 14.93 -7.21 11.87
C GLU A 2 14.01 -6.38 11.00
N SER A 3 14.27 -5.08 10.95
CA SER A 3 13.56 -4.19 10.05
C SER A 3 14.54 -3.46 9.16
N LYS A 4 14.06 -3.00 8.02
CA LYS A 4 14.87 -2.32 7.03
C LYS A 4 14.17 -1.04 6.60
N LEU A 5 14.92 0.06 6.52
CA LEU A 5 14.43 1.29 5.94
C LEU A 5 14.59 1.24 4.44
N THR A 6 13.55 1.63 3.74
CA THR A 6 13.58 1.71 2.28
C THR A 6 12.79 2.93 1.86
N SER A 7 13.10 3.49 0.69
CA SER A 7 12.38 4.66 0.21
C SER A 7 11.37 4.25 -0.86
N VAL A 8 10.18 4.87 -0.80
CA VAL A 8 9.09 4.59 -1.72
C VAL A 8 8.49 5.91 -2.15
N LYS A 9 8.19 6.04 -3.44
CA LYS A 9 7.49 7.21 -3.96
C LYS A 9 5.99 6.98 -3.86
N PHE A 10 5.27 8.00 -3.39
CA PHE A 10 3.83 7.96 -3.28
C PHE A 10 3.20 8.97 -4.23
N LEU A 11 2.01 8.63 -4.70
CA LEU A 11 1.14 9.63 -5.29
C LEU A 11 0.64 10.51 -4.15
N THR A 12 0.90 11.81 -4.22
CA THR A 12 0.60 12.71 -3.12
C THR A 12 -0.87 12.69 -2.71
N ASP A 13 -1.77 12.77 -3.69
CA ASP A 13 -3.21 12.79 -3.39
C ASP A 13 -3.69 11.48 -2.80
N LEU A 14 -3.12 10.37 -3.25
CA LEU A 14 -3.45 9.05 -2.71
C LEU A 14 -3.00 8.92 -1.26
N TYR A 15 -1.82 9.42 -0.96
CA TYR A 15 -1.31 9.42 0.41
C TYR A 15 -2.21 10.25 1.34
N LYS A 16 -2.66 11.41 0.86
CA LYS A 16 -3.57 12.26 1.64
C LYS A 16 -4.88 11.54 1.93
N LYS A 17 -5.42 10.84 0.95
CA LYS A 17 -6.65 10.04 1.15
C LYS A 17 -6.43 8.95 2.19
N PHE A 18 -5.29 8.26 2.10
CA PHE A 18 -4.95 7.23 3.08
C PHE A 18 -4.88 7.79 4.49
N LYS A 19 -4.21 8.93 4.66
CA LYS A 19 -4.08 9.56 5.99
C LYS A 19 -5.44 9.95 6.53
N GLY A 20 -6.31 10.49 5.68
CA GLY A 20 -7.66 10.87 6.10
C GLY A 20 -8.49 9.69 6.58
N LEU A 21 -8.34 8.55 5.93
CA LEU A 21 -9.10 7.34 6.30
C LEU A 21 -8.54 6.65 7.55
N SER A 22 -7.26 6.81 7.82
CA SER A 22 -6.59 6.03 8.86
C SER A 22 -6.36 6.80 10.16
N ILE A 23 -6.69 8.08 10.20
CA ILE A 23 -6.33 8.94 11.34
C ILE A 23 -6.98 8.49 12.64
N GLU A 24 -8.24 8.11 12.59
CA GLU A 24 -8.98 7.69 13.80
C GLU A 24 -8.59 6.30 14.27
N GLU A 25 -8.08 5.47 13.38
CA GLU A 25 -7.73 4.09 13.67
C GLU A 25 -6.26 3.92 14.01
N GLU A 26 -5.50 5.00 13.96
CA GLU A 26 -4.05 4.96 14.20
C GLU A 26 -3.35 3.93 13.32
N PHE A 27 -3.88 3.74 12.11
CA PHE A 27 -3.33 2.78 11.17
C PHE A 27 -2.24 3.45 10.34
N THR A 28 -0.99 3.13 10.63
CA THR A 28 0.15 3.80 10.00
C THR A 28 0.46 3.23 8.63
N LEU A 29 1.17 4.02 7.83
CA LEU A 29 1.65 3.57 6.52
C LEU A 29 2.55 2.34 6.66
N GLN A 30 3.36 2.31 7.71
CA GLN A 30 4.22 1.16 7.97
C GLN A 30 3.40 -0.12 8.16
N LYS A 31 2.30 -0.03 8.90
CA LYS A 31 1.40 -1.18 9.07
C LYS A 31 0.80 -1.62 7.75
N LEU A 32 0.34 -0.65 6.95
CA LEU A 32 -0.24 -0.96 5.65
C LEU A 32 0.76 -1.69 4.77
N VAL A 33 1.98 -1.17 4.68
CA VAL A 33 3.01 -1.75 3.82
C VAL A 33 3.38 -3.16 4.27
N ASN A 34 3.64 -3.34 5.56
CA ASN A 34 4.06 -4.65 6.06
C ASN A 34 2.95 -5.70 5.93
N ARG A 35 1.71 -5.31 6.24
CA ARG A 35 0.58 -6.24 6.12
C ARG A 35 0.29 -6.57 4.66
N SER A 36 0.43 -5.59 3.78
CA SER A 36 0.24 -5.83 2.34
C SER A 36 1.30 -6.76 1.79
N MET A 37 2.54 -6.61 2.22
CA MET A 37 3.61 -7.50 1.80
C MET A 37 3.37 -8.93 2.30
N ASP A 38 2.90 -9.07 3.52
CA ASP A 38 2.60 -10.39 4.06
C ASP A 38 1.50 -11.06 3.25
N LEU A 39 0.42 -10.34 2.96
CA LEU A 39 -0.66 -10.87 2.14
C LEU A 39 -0.18 -11.22 0.74
N TYR A 40 0.66 -10.38 0.15
CA TYR A 40 1.21 -10.65 -1.16
C TYR A 40 1.99 -11.97 -1.18
N CYS A 41 2.69 -12.26 -0.12
CA CYS A 41 3.49 -13.48 -0.03
C CYS A 41 2.68 -14.73 0.29
N THR A 42 1.53 -14.58 0.95
CA THR A 42 0.79 -15.72 1.47
C THR A 42 -0.58 -15.96 0.83
N ASP A 43 -1.16 -14.93 0.22
CA ASP A 43 -2.51 -15.01 -0.37
C ASP A 43 -2.42 -14.81 -1.88
N ILE A 44 -2.59 -15.90 -2.63
CA ILE A 44 -2.47 -15.84 -4.09
C ILE A 44 -3.51 -14.93 -4.74
N LYS A 45 -4.69 -14.84 -4.16
CA LYS A 45 -5.75 -13.97 -4.71
C LYS A 45 -5.37 -12.50 -4.55
N PHE A 46 -4.84 -12.13 -3.40
CA PHE A 46 -4.38 -10.77 -3.16
C PHE A 46 -3.20 -10.44 -4.07
N GLN A 47 -2.28 -11.38 -4.24
CA GLN A 47 -1.13 -11.20 -5.12
C GLN A 47 -1.58 -10.91 -6.55
N GLU A 48 -2.50 -11.71 -7.08
CA GLU A 48 -3.02 -11.51 -8.43
C GLU A 48 -3.75 -10.18 -8.56
N GLN A 49 -4.55 -9.82 -7.57
CA GLN A 49 -5.29 -8.57 -7.56
C GLN A 49 -4.37 -7.36 -7.62
N ILE A 50 -3.32 -7.37 -6.84
CA ILE A 50 -2.35 -6.27 -6.80
C ILE A 50 -1.54 -6.20 -8.08
N MET A 51 -1.09 -7.33 -8.59
CA MET A 51 -0.27 -7.37 -9.81
C MET A 51 -1.02 -6.87 -11.03
N THR A 52 -2.33 -7.15 -11.09
CA THR A 52 -3.16 -6.78 -12.24
C THR A 52 -3.96 -5.50 -12.01
N TYR A 53 -3.76 -4.85 -10.89
CA TYR A 53 -4.52 -3.63 -10.56
C TYR A 53 -4.21 -2.51 -11.55
N SER A 54 -5.21 -2.06 -12.25
CA SER A 54 -5.07 -1.05 -13.29
C SER A 54 -5.97 0.17 -13.07
N ASN A 55 -6.68 0.21 -11.97
CA ASN A 55 -7.66 1.26 -11.69
C ASN A 55 -7.13 2.35 -10.75
N LEU A 56 -5.82 2.59 -10.80
CA LEU A 56 -5.22 3.66 -10.02
C LEU A 56 -5.74 5.00 -10.53
N THR A 57 -6.30 5.80 -9.63
CA THR A 57 -7.05 7.00 -10.03
C THR A 57 -6.17 8.20 -10.38
N GLN A 58 -4.90 8.16 -10.06
CA GLN A 58 -4.03 9.32 -10.29
C GLN A 58 -3.23 9.22 -11.59
N SER A 59 -2.26 8.38 -11.66
CA SER A 59 -1.34 8.33 -12.79
C SER A 59 -1.43 7.04 -13.58
N GLY A 60 -2.60 6.41 -13.58
CA GLY A 60 -2.73 5.12 -14.22
C GLY A 60 -1.98 4.08 -13.42
N SER A 61 -1.55 3.03 -14.08
CA SER A 61 -0.99 1.84 -13.42
C SER A 61 0.52 1.88 -13.24
N ARG A 62 1.16 3.04 -13.44
CA ARG A 62 2.62 3.12 -13.34
C ARG A 62 3.15 3.01 -11.91
N TYR A 63 2.31 3.32 -10.95
CA TYR A 63 2.65 3.25 -9.54
C TYR A 63 2.01 2.05 -8.91
#